data_024a8c49fe53a5e4ed1277cd4b396ef5
#
_entry.id   024a8c49fe53a5e4ed1277cd4b396ef5
#
_cell.length_a   1.000
_cell.length_b   1.000
_cell.length_c   1.000
_cell.angle_alpha   90.00
_cell.angle_beta   90.00
_cell.angle_gamma   90.00
#
_symmetry.space_group_name_H-M   'P 1'
#
loop_
_entity.id
_entity.type
_entity.pdbx_description
1 polymer ?
#
loop_
_entity_poly.entity_id
_entity_poly.type
_entity_poly.pdbx_seq_one_letter_code
_entity_poly.pdbx_strand_id
1 'polypeptide(L)'
;MSVRTFHGGRLLLALTTALAGVVAVVSPAVADPGGTPAAPLAVAFDTAAARYDVPRDLLVALGYAESRLDMHARTPSAAGGHGLMHLASTPGVRTLDEAAALTRLSPAALRTEPAANVLGAAAVLRSYADQAGLTAATRDDVNGWYGAVARYGGATEASVARLYADTVYDLLRTGFTGRGEAVAGRPVAPRRGGLERAAVLGGIGTLSTDYGPAAWAPASTSNYTVASRPGSHPVTRIVIHMTQGSYAGAVSWFQNPAAQASAHYTFRSSDGAVTQSVREKDIAWHAGNWTYNTESIGIEHEGFVDNPAWFTDAMYRASAALTRNLATKYGIPRDRAHIIAHREVPGATHTDPGPNWNWTYYMQLVNGITGIGSGTVNTEASSLNVRSGPGASYPVVGSVADGATVAVYCQAVGSTVTGPYGTTAVWNRISTNRYVSDAFVLTGYDGYIPNVPRC
;
A
#
# COMPACT_ATOMS: atom_id res chain seq x y z
N MET A 1 -97.63 -9.10 58.03
CA MET A 1 -97.56 -8.39 56.74
C MET A 1 -96.08 -8.15 56.44
N SER A 2 -95.71 -8.73 55.38
CA SER A 2 -94.32 -8.99 55.05
C SER A 2 -93.65 -7.80 54.36
N VAL A 3 -92.47 -7.36 54.81
CA VAL A 3 -91.64 -6.38 54.12
C VAL A 3 -90.28 -7.02 53.89
N ARG A 4 -89.88 -7.20 52.66
CA ARG A 4 -88.58 -7.73 52.22
C ARG A 4 -87.53 -6.64 52.21
N THR A 5 -86.48 -6.86 52.90
CA THR A 5 -85.22 -6.04 52.87
C THR A 5 -84.36 -6.42 51.69
N PHE A 6 -83.96 -5.42 50.89
CA PHE A 6 -82.90 -5.61 49.85
C PHE A 6 -81.54 -5.22 50.41
N HIS A 7 -80.55 -6.12 50.27
CA HIS A 7 -79.18 -5.85 50.60
C HIS A 7 -78.46 -5.27 49.37
N GLY A 8 -77.87 -4.10 49.56
CA GLY A 8 -77.04 -3.49 48.53
C GLY A 8 -75.60 -3.96 48.64
N GLY A 9 -75.14 -4.68 47.63
CA GLY A 9 -73.75 -5.05 47.51
C GLY A 9 -72.93 -3.86 46.93
N ARG A 10 -71.86 -3.46 47.62
CA ARG A 10 -70.85 -2.52 47.12
C ARG A 10 -69.92 -3.25 46.18
N LEU A 11 -69.88 -2.90 44.90
CA LEU A 11 -68.92 -3.35 43.91
C LEU A 11 -67.63 -2.50 44.05
N LEU A 12 -66.52 -3.13 44.47
CA LEU A 12 -65.19 -2.49 44.36
C LEU A 12 -64.70 -2.65 42.93
N LEU A 13 -64.50 -1.50 42.26
CA LEU A 13 -63.88 -1.44 40.96
C LEU A 13 -62.36 -1.43 41.13
N ALA A 14 -61.65 -2.53 40.82
CA ALA A 14 -60.22 -2.57 40.77
C ALA A 14 -59.76 -2.05 39.39
N LEU A 15 -59.08 -0.91 39.36
CA LEU A 15 -58.44 -0.36 38.18
C LEU A 15 -57.11 -1.12 37.96
N THR A 16 -57.04 -2.00 36.98
CA THR A 16 -55.79 -2.60 36.49
C THR A 16 -55.26 -1.69 35.34
N THR A 17 -54.20 -0.96 35.64
CA THR A 17 -53.43 -0.24 34.62
C THR A 17 -52.63 -1.26 33.79
N ALA A 18 -53.04 -1.54 32.60
CA ALA A 18 -52.26 -2.29 31.61
C ALA A 18 -51.17 -1.39 31.05
N LEU A 19 -49.90 -1.65 31.36
CA LEU A 19 -48.76 -1.07 30.64
C LEU A 19 -48.70 -1.73 29.26
N ALA A 20 -49.12 -0.99 28.25
CA ALA A 20 -48.88 -1.36 26.87
C ALA A 20 -47.41 -1.14 26.53
N GLY A 21 -46.58 -2.21 26.57
CA GLY A 21 -45.23 -2.19 26.03
C GLY A 21 -45.30 -2.05 24.50
N VAL A 22 -44.87 -0.89 24.00
CA VAL A 22 -44.62 -0.73 22.57
C VAL A 22 -43.40 -1.54 22.18
N VAL A 23 -43.60 -2.75 21.69
CA VAL A 23 -42.57 -3.51 20.98
C VAL A 23 -42.40 -2.82 19.64
N ALA A 24 -41.33 -2.05 19.49
CA ALA A 24 -40.88 -1.55 18.20
C ALA A 24 -40.50 -2.76 17.33
N VAL A 25 -41.35 -3.17 16.45
CA VAL A 25 -41.04 -4.12 15.38
C VAL A 25 -40.13 -3.39 14.44
N VAL A 26 -38.80 -3.65 14.54
CA VAL A 26 -37.84 -3.26 13.53
C VAL A 26 -38.17 -4.13 12.30
N SER A 27 -38.86 -3.56 11.35
CA SER A 27 -39.07 -4.19 10.04
C SER A 27 -37.69 -4.40 9.42
N PRO A 28 -37.31 -5.60 8.97
CA PRO A 28 -36.11 -5.76 8.18
C PRO A 28 -36.25 -4.89 6.93
N ALA A 29 -35.21 -4.08 6.66
CA ALA A 29 -35.14 -3.33 5.41
C ALA A 29 -35.36 -4.30 4.25
N VAL A 30 -36.40 -4.05 3.46
CA VAL A 30 -36.67 -4.81 2.23
C VAL A 30 -35.48 -4.51 1.32
N ALA A 31 -34.64 -5.53 1.07
CA ALA A 31 -33.56 -5.44 0.10
C ALA A 31 -34.18 -5.12 -1.27
N ASP A 32 -33.63 -4.12 -1.94
CA ASP A 32 -33.98 -3.78 -3.32
C ASP A 32 -33.72 -5.02 -4.20
N PRO A 33 -34.73 -5.61 -4.87
CA PRO A 33 -34.59 -6.86 -5.60
C PRO A 33 -33.77 -6.75 -6.91
N GLY A 34 -33.18 -5.56 -7.20
CA GLY A 34 -32.35 -5.30 -8.38
C GLY A 34 -30.87 -4.96 -8.10
N GLY A 35 -30.45 -4.86 -6.82
CA GLY A 35 -29.08 -4.52 -6.46
C GLY A 35 -28.12 -5.72 -6.61
N THR A 36 -27.01 -5.57 -7.33
CA THR A 36 -25.90 -6.55 -7.30
C THR A 36 -25.45 -6.70 -5.84
N PRO A 37 -25.34 -7.95 -5.30
CA PRO A 37 -24.86 -8.13 -3.93
C PRO A 37 -23.52 -7.42 -3.72
N ALA A 38 -23.41 -6.67 -2.65
CA ALA A 38 -22.12 -6.02 -2.30
C ALA A 38 -21.02 -7.08 -2.18
N ALA A 39 -19.83 -6.77 -2.73
CA ALA A 39 -18.69 -7.68 -2.62
C ALA A 39 -18.40 -7.98 -1.14
N PRO A 40 -17.96 -9.20 -0.76
CA PRO A 40 -17.73 -9.57 0.64
C PRO A 40 -16.81 -8.60 1.40
N LEU A 41 -15.86 -7.98 0.70
CA LEU A 41 -14.93 -7.02 1.29
C LEU A 41 -15.64 -5.70 1.64
N ALA A 42 -16.52 -5.19 0.77
CA ALA A 42 -17.31 -4.00 1.04
C ALA A 42 -18.19 -4.17 2.29
N VAL A 43 -18.85 -5.33 2.41
CA VAL A 43 -19.64 -5.68 3.60
C VAL A 43 -18.79 -5.69 4.87
N ALA A 44 -17.54 -6.19 4.79
CA ALA A 44 -16.63 -6.19 5.94
C ALA A 44 -16.26 -4.77 6.39
N PHE A 45 -15.95 -3.88 5.45
CA PHE A 45 -15.67 -2.47 5.76
C PHE A 45 -16.91 -1.73 6.30
N ASP A 46 -18.07 -1.90 5.68
CA ASP A 46 -19.33 -1.28 6.13
C ASP A 46 -19.68 -1.72 7.56
N THR A 47 -19.58 -3.03 7.82
CA THR A 47 -19.86 -3.59 9.15
C THR A 47 -18.89 -3.08 10.21
N ALA A 48 -17.60 -3.04 9.91
CA ALA A 48 -16.58 -2.58 10.84
C ALA A 48 -16.69 -1.07 11.12
N ALA A 49 -16.92 -0.27 10.09
CA ALA A 49 -17.13 1.16 10.17
C ALA A 49 -18.34 1.50 11.05
N ALA A 50 -19.48 0.86 10.79
CA ALA A 50 -20.71 1.06 11.57
C ALA A 50 -20.55 0.61 13.03
N ARG A 51 -19.91 -0.56 13.26
CA ARG A 51 -19.76 -1.12 14.62
C ARG A 51 -18.87 -0.28 15.52
N TYR A 52 -17.82 0.30 14.99
CA TYR A 52 -16.83 1.07 15.76
C TYR A 52 -16.90 2.57 15.52
N ASP A 53 -17.90 3.05 14.77
CA ASP A 53 -18.12 4.48 14.48
C ASP A 53 -16.80 5.11 13.95
N VAL A 54 -16.23 4.48 12.91
CA VAL A 54 -15.02 4.90 12.19
C VAL A 54 -15.44 5.31 10.80
N PRO A 55 -14.98 6.46 10.26
CA PRO A 55 -15.28 6.83 8.88
C PRO A 55 -14.84 5.72 7.90
N ARG A 56 -15.81 5.18 7.13
CA ARG A 56 -15.59 4.04 6.24
C ARG A 56 -14.43 4.26 5.27
N ASP A 57 -14.43 5.40 4.60
CA ASP A 57 -13.39 5.72 3.60
C ASP A 57 -12.00 5.81 4.22
N LEU A 58 -11.90 6.25 5.49
CA LEU A 58 -10.64 6.26 6.23
C LEU A 58 -10.14 4.83 6.47
N LEU A 59 -11.05 3.94 6.86
CA LEU A 59 -10.71 2.53 7.11
C LEU A 59 -10.27 1.83 5.81
N VAL A 60 -10.96 2.09 4.69
CA VAL A 60 -10.58 1.56 3.37
C VAL A 60 -9.23 2.15 2.92
N ALA A 61 -9.00 3.47 3.10
CA ALA A 61 -7.75 4.12 2.75
C ALA A 61 -6.56 3.58 3.57
N LEU A 62 -6.76 3.31 4.86
CA LEU A 62 -5.76 2.69 5.72
C LEU A 62 -5.39 1.28 5.20
N GLY A 63 -6.37 0.42 4.92
CA GLY A 63 -6.10 -0.91 4.38
C GLY A 63 -5.46 -0.87 2.98
N TYR A 64 -5.82 0.11 2.15
CA TYR A 64 -5.18 0.29 0.85
C TYR A 64 -3.73 0.75 0.97
N ALA A 65 -3.43 1.66 1.90
CA ALA A 65 -2.06 2.11 2.18
C ALA A 65 -1.17 0.96 2.64
N GLU A 66 -1.70 0.06 3.48
CA GLU A 66 -0.92 -1.04 4.05
C GLU A 66 -0.67 -2.19 3.06
N SER A 67 -1.70 -2.59 2.30
CA SER A 67 -1.67 -3.85 1.57
C SER A 67 -2.27 -3.80 0.17
N ARG A 68 -2.80 -2.64 -0.26
CA ARG A 68 -3.70 -2.51 -1.42
C ARG A 68 -4.90 -3.46 -1.33
N LEU A 69 -5.39 -3.66 -0.10
CA LEU A 69 -6.52 -4.52 0.22
C LEU A 69 -6.27 -6.00 -0.12
N ASP A 70 -5.02 -6.46 0.01
CA ASP A 70 -4.63 -7.85 -0.21
C ASP A 70 -4.32 -8.58 1.10
N MET A 71 -4.70 -9.85 1.20
CA MET A 71 -4.36 -10.72 2.33
C MET A 71 -2.98 -11.41 2.17
N HIS A 72 -2.30 -11.21 1.04
CA HIS A 72 -0.97 -11.75 0.73
C HIS A 72 -0.80 -13.22 1.10
N ALA A 73 -1.73 -14.06 0.63
CA ALA A 73 -1.79 -15.50 0.92
C ALA A 73 -1.71 -15.82 2.43
N ARG A 74 -2.09 -14.87 3.30
CA ARG A 74 -2.06 -14.96 4.77
C ARG A 74 -0.64 -15.03 5.38
N THR A 75 0.37 -14.66 4.61
CA THR A 75 1.74 -14.52 5.11
C THR A 75 1.92 -13.15 5.77
N PRO A 76 2.75 -13.03 6.83
CA PRO A 76 3.05 -11.74 7.42
C PRO A 76 3.96 -10.91 6.52
N SER A 77 3.89 -9.59 6.66
CA SER A 77 4.89 -8.68 6.11
C SER A 77 6.26 -8.88 6.78
N ALA A 78 7.31 -8.31 6.23
CA ALA A 78 8.64 -8.30 6.87
C ALA A 78 8.63 -7.61 8.24
N ALA A 79 7.73 -6.65 8.46
CA ALA A 79 7.50 -5.99 9.76
C ALA A 79 6.53 -6.76 10.68
N GLY A 80 6.15 -8.00 10.34
CA GLY A 80 5.30 -8.86 11.16
C GLY A 80 3.82 -8.53 11.15
N GLY A 81 3.34 -7.70 10.22
CA GLY A 81 1.93 -7.36 10.06
C GLY A 81 1.16 -8.39 9.26
N HIS A 82 -0.11 -8.60 9.58
CA HIS A 82 -0.98 -9.60 8.97
C HIS A 82 -2.23 -8.99 8.35
N GLY A 83 -2.61 -9.51 7.20
CA GLY A 83 -3.88 -9.23 6.52
C GLY A 83 -3.97 -7.84 5.92
N LEU A 84 -5.18 -7.50 5.48
CA LEU A 84 -5.49 -6.23 4.79
C LEU A 84 -5.05 -5.00 5.57
N MET A 85 -5.21 -5.05 6.91
CA MET A 85 -5.00 -3.93 7.81
C MET A 85 -3.66 -3.97 8.52
N HIS A 86 -2.78 -4.90 8.16
CA HIS A 86 -1.42 -5.03 8.72
C HIS A 86 -1.41 -5.11 10.25
N LEU A 87 -2.31 -5.90 10.86
CA LEU A 87 -2.32 -6.10 12.31
C LEU A 87 -1.04 -6.83 12.76
N ALA A 88 -0.26 -6.22 13.65
CA ALA A 88 1.03 -6.73 14.08
C ALA A 88 1.07 -6.98 15.60
N SER A 89 1.88 -7.99 15.99
CA SER A 89 2.24 -8.28 17.38
C SER A 89 3.76 -8.41 17.47
N THR A 90 4.43 -7.25 17.47
CA THR A 90 5.87 -7.12 17.52
C THR A 90 6.26 -6.16 18.65
N PRO A 91 7.51 -6.17 19.13
CA PRO A 91 7.96 -5.13 20.06
C PRO A 91 7.75 -3.73 19.44
N GLY A 92 6.97 -2.88 20.12
CA GLY A 92 6.64 -1.53 19.68
C GLY A 92 5.34 -1.40 18.87
N VAL A 93 4.81 -2.48 18.24
CA VAL A 93 3.52 -2.45 17.51
C VAL A 93 2.65 -3.62 17.99
N ARG A 94 1.58 -3.34 18.71
CA ARG A 94 0.73 -4.35 19.34
C ARG A 94 -0.72 -4.34 18.83
N THR A 95 -0.92 -3.87 17.59
CA THR A 95 -2.27 -3.71 17.02
C THR A 95 -3.05 -5.02 16.91
N LEU A 96 -2.38 -6.17 16.72
CA LEU A 96 -3.03 -7.49 16.73
C LEU A 96 -3.50 -7.88 18.13
N ASP A 97 -2.67 -7.64 19.17
CA ASP A 97 -3.02 -7.98 20.54
C ASP A 97 -4.14 -7.08 21.06
N GLU A 98 -4.07 -5.78 20.75
CA GLU A 98 -5.11 -4.80 21.06
C GLU A 98 -6.43 -5.15 20.33
N ALA A 99 -6.37 -5.53 19.07
CA ALA A 99 -7.53 -6.00 18.32
C ALA A 99 -8.17 -7.22 18.96
N ALA A 100 -7.38 -8.22 19.36
CA ALA A 100 -7.87 -9.41 20.05
C ALA A 100 -8.56 -9.06 21.38
N ALA A 101 -7.96 -8.17 22.16
CA ALA A 101 -8.54 -7.72 23.44
C ALA A 101 -9.85 -6.95 23.25
N LEU A 102 -9.91 -6.03 22.28
CA LEU A 102 -11.07 -5.17 22.03
C LEU A 102 -12.25 -5.92 21.37
N THR A 103 -11.95 -6.85 20.47
CA THR A 103 -12.99 -7.58 19.70
C THR A 103 -13.38 -8.91 20.32
N ARG A 104 -12.52 -9.50 21.17
CA ARG A 104 -12.58 -10.88 21.67
C ARG A 104 -12.49 -11.95 20.56
N LEU A 105 -12.00 -11.58 19.40
CA LEU A 105 -11.67 -12.51 18.33
C LEU A 105 -10.33 -13.17 18.58
N SER A 106 -10.18 -14.42 18.10
CA SER A 106 -8.89 -15.10 18.22
C SER A 106 -7.82 -14.43 17.37
N PRO A 107 -6.56 -14.41 17.79
CA PRO A 107 -5.46 -13.93 16.96
C PRO A 107 -5.35 -14.66 15.61
N ALA A 108 -5.77 -15.93 15.54
CA ALA A 108 -5.79 -16.68 14.30
C ALA A 108 -6.82 -16.11 13.30
N ALA A 109 -8.05 -15.85 13.75
CA ALA A 109 -9.08 -15.22 12.91
C ALA A 109 -8.64 -13.83 12.43
N LEU A 110 -8.09 -13.01 13.32
CA LEU A 110 -7.57 -11.67 13.00
C LEU A 110 -6.44 -11.69 11.95
N ARG A 111 -5.64 -12.77 11.89
CA ARG A 111 -4.58 -12.92 10.88
C ARG A 111 -5.08 -13.41 9.53
N THR A 112 -6.11 -14.26 9.51
CA THR A 112 -6.44 -15.07 8.32
C THR A 112 -7.79 -14.79 7.69
N GLU A 113 -8.69 -14.11 8.39
CA GLU A 113 -10.06 -13.83 7.93
C GLU A 113 -10.20 -12.33 7.61
N PRO A 114 -10.51 -11.95 6.35
CA PRO A 114 -10.60 -10.53 5.96
C PRO A 114 -11.54 -9.71 6.84
N ALA A 115 -12.74 -10.21 7.10
CA ALA A 115 -13.73 -9.49 7.91
C ALA A 115 -13.26 -9.31 9.38
N ALA A 116 -12.63 -10.32 9.98
CA ALA A 116 -12.07 -10.23 11.33
C ALA A 116 -10.90 -9.23 11.37
N ASN A 117 -10.04 -9.25 10.36
CA ASN A 117 -8.88 -8.34 10.26
C ASN A 117 -9.33 -6.88 10.17
N VAL A 118 -10.31 -6.56 9.30
CA VAL A 118 -10.89 -5.21 9.17
C VAL A 118 -11.58 -4.80 10.46
N LEU A 119 -12.35 -5.69 11.09
CA LEU A 119 -13.04 -5.41 12.35
C LEU A 119 -12.05 -5.11 13.48
N GLY A 120 -10.97 -5.88 13.57
CA GLY A 120 -9.90 -5.66 14.55
C GLY A 120 -9.24 -4.31 14.39
N ALA A 121 -8.90 -3.93 13.17
CA ALA A 121 -8.29 -2.64 12.88
C ALA A 121 -9.22 -1.47 13.22
N ALA A 122 -10.51 -1.57 12.89
CA ALA A 122 -11.49 -0.56 13.25
C ALA A 122 -11.60 -0.38 14.78
N ALA A 123 -11.57 -1.47 15.54
CA ALA A 123 -11.58 -1.43 16.99
C ALA A 123 -10.34 -0.71 17.56
N VAL A 124 -9.16 -1.01 17.04
CA VAL A 124 -7.89 -0.37 17.45
C VAL A 124 -7.90 1.12 17.08
N LEU A 125 -8.24 1.44 15.85
CA LEU A 125 -8.28 2.83 15.38
C LEU A 125 -9.27 3.66 16.19
N ARG A 126 -10.44 3.09 16.51
CA ARG A 126 -11.42 3.73 17.40
C ARG A 126 -10.85 3.95 18.81
N SER A 127 -10.21 2.96 19.40
CA SER A 127 -9.57 3.09 20.71
C SER A 127 -8.54 4.23 20.73
N TYR A 128 -7.74 4.37 19.65
CA TYR A 128 -6.77 5.46 19.55
C TYR A 128 -7.43 6.83 19.38
N ALA A 129 -8.55 6.90 18.66
CA ALA A 129 -9.33 8.12 18.50
C ALA A 129 -9.95 8.57 19.84
N ASP A 130 -10.50 7.64 20.62
CA ASP A 130 -11.05 7.92 21.95
C ASP A 130 -9.95 8.41 22.91
N GLN A 131 -8.77 7.79 22.89
CA GLN A 131 -7.62 8.22 23.69
C GLN A 131 -7.08 9.60 23.25
N ALA A 132 -7.28 9.97 21.97
CA ALA A 132 -6.97 11.30 21.45
C ALA A 132 -8.07 12.33 21.75
N GLY A 133 -9.15 11.95 22.42
CA GLY A 133 -10.24 12.83 22.84
C GLY A 133 -11.34 13.05 21.80
N LEU A 134 -11.44 12.24 20.74
CA LEU A 134 -12.54 12.29 19.79
C LEU A 134 -13.83 11.79 20.47
N THR A 135 -14.89 12.61 20.38
CA THR A 135 -16.21 12.28 20.92
C THR A 135 -17.17 11.86 19.81
N ALA A 136 -18.35 11.34 20.16
CA ALA A 136 -19.37 11.00 19.19
C ALA A 136 -19.71 12.19 18.25
N ALA A 137 -19.68 13.41 18.75
CA ALA A 137 -19.97 14.62 17.97
C ALA A 137 -18.84 15.03 16.99
N THR A 138 -17.63 14.48 17.13
CA THR A 138 -16.46 14.88 16.33
C THR A 138 -15.90 13.75 15.46
N ARG A 139 -16.39 12.52 15.60
CA ARG A 139 -15.91 11.35 14.84
C ARG A 139 -16.31 11.34 13.38
N ASP A 140 -17.42 12.01 13.00
CA ASP A 140 -17.83 12.13 11.60
C ASP A 140 -16.84 12.97 10.78
N ASP A 141 -16.08 13.87 11.43
CA ASP A 141 -15.05 14.63 10.76
C ASP A 141 -13.73 13.84 10.66
N VAL A 142 -13.49 13.30 9.48
CA VAL A 142 -12.28 12.51 9.18
C VAL A 142 -10.99 13.25 9.53
N ASN A 143 -10.98 14.59 9.47
CA ASN A 143 -9.78 15.40 9.75
C ASN A 143 -9.30 15.27 11.20
N GLY A 144 -10.18 14.87 12.13
CA GLY A 144 -9.84 14.63 13.53
C GLY A 144 -9.06 13.33 13.80
N TRP A 145 -9.14 12.38 12.88
CA TRP A 145 -8.56 11.04 13.06
C TRP A 145 -7.06 10.96 12.81
N TYR A 146 -6.43 12.06 12.37
CA TYR A 146 -5.03 12.06 11.95
C TYR A 146 -4.09 11.48 13.01
N GLY A 147 -4.23 11.88 14.28
CA GLY A 147 -3.41 11.36 15.37
C GLY A 147 -3.61 9.86 15.64
N ALA A 148 -4.83 9.36 15.49
CA ALA A 148 -5.14 7.94 15.62
C ALA A 148 -4.51 7.12 14.48
N VAL A 149 -4.57 7.62 13.24
CA VAL A 149 -3.92 7.01 12.08
C VAL A 149 -2.40 7.00 12.25
N ALA A 150 -1.80 8.12 12.64
CA ALA A 150 -0.36 8.21 12.87
C ALA A 150 0.12 7.20 13.92
N ARG A 151 -0.64 7.04 15.01
CA ARG A 151 -0.34 6.07 16.06
C ARG A 151 -0.48 4.61 15.57
N TYR A 152 -1.43 4.34 14.69
CA TYR A 152 -1.64 3.01 14.12
C TYR A 152 -0.39 2.50 13.39
N GLY A 153 0.33 3.36 12.69
CA GLY A 153 1.58 3.03 12.00
C GLY A 153 2.75 2.68 12.94
N GLY A 154 2.60 2.89 14.26
CA GLY A 154 3.57 2.45 15.27
C GLY A 154 4.94 3.12 15.24
N ALA A 155 5.13 4.19 14.45
CA ALA A 155 6.40 4.88 14.35
C ALA A 155 6.73 5.64 15.66
N THR A 156 7.98 5.55 16.11
CA THR A 156 8.48 6.27 17.29
C THR A 156 8.88 7.71 16.96
N GLU A 157 9.36 7.94 15.72
CA GLU A 157 9.78 9.26 15.27
C GLU A 157 8.60 10.03 14.66
N ALA A 158 8.42 11.27 15.10
CA ALA A 158 7.31 12.12 14.68
C ALA A 158 7.25 12.35 13.15
N SER A 159 8.39 12.45 12.49
CA SER A 159 8.47 12.60 11.02
C SER A 159 7.96 11.36 10.27
N VAL A 160 8.21 10.15 10.80
CA VAL A 160 7.74 8.89 10.21
C VAL A 160 6.26 8.63 10.56
N ALA A 161 5.83 8.95 11.77
CA ALA A 161 4.42 8.94 12.15
C ALA A 161 3.59 9.88 11.24
N ARG A 162 4.13 11.06 10.96
CA ARG A 162 3.56 12.01 10.00
C ARG A 162 3.53 11.44 8.58
N LEU A 163 4.63 10.87 8.08
CA LEU A 163 4.69 10.23 6.76
C LEU A 163 3.60 9.16 6.61
N TYR A 164 3.44 8.32 7.63
CA TYR A 164 2.43 7.28 7.63
C TYR A 164 1.01 7.85 7.49
N ALA A 165 0.66 8.80 8.36
CA ALA A 165 -0.66 9.41 8.32
C ALA A 165 -0.89 10.22 7.04
N ASP A 166 0.09 11.02 6.60
CA ASP A 166 0.00 11.78 5.34
C ASP A 166 -0.26 10.84 4.15
N THR A 167 0.34 9.63 4.10
CA THR A 167 0.08 8.63 3.04
C THR A 167 -1.40 8.22 2.98
N VAL A 168 -2.03 7.97 4.14
CA VAL A 168 -3.47 7.62 4.20
C VAL A 168 -4.35 8.80 3.80
N TYR A 169 -4.02 10.01 4.25
CA TYR A 169 -4.79 11.22 3.91
C TYR A 169 -4.60 11.66 2.45
N ASP A 170 -3.46 11.38 1.83
CA ASP A 170 -3.26 11.59 0.40
C ASP A 170 -4.16 10.69 -0.44
N LEU A 171 -4.39 9.45 -0.03
CA LEU A 171 -5.37 8.56 -0.67
C LEU A 171 -6.80 9.11 -0.55
N LEU A 172 -7.18 9.65 0.59
CA LEU A 172 -8.48 10.31 0.75
C LEU A 172 -8.62 11.55 -0.14
N ARG A 173 -7.53 12.30 -0.32
CA ARG A 173 -7.51 13.52 -1.13
C ARG A 173 -7.58 13.22 -2.62
N THR A 174 -6.85 12.21 -3.09
CA THR A 174 -6.75 11.87 -4.52
C THR A 174 -7.83 10.89 -4.98
N GLY A 175 -8.39 10.10 -4.07
CA GLY A 175 -9.23 8.96 -4.40
C GLY A 175 -8.42 7.79 -4.98
N PHE A 176 -9.02 6.62 -4.94
CA PHE A 176 -8.43 5.40 -5.52
C PHE A 176 -9.51 4.33 -5.74
N THR A 177 -9.16 3.32 -6.53
CA THR A 177 -9.95 2.09 -6.69
C THR A 177 -9.05 0.87 -6.51
N GLY A 178 -9.57 -0.18 -5.90
CA GLY A 178 -8.83 -1.43 -5.74
C GLY A 178 -9.69 -2.53 -5.13
N ARG A 179 -9.58 -3.75 -5.63
CA ARG A 179 -10.26 -4.94 -5.12
C ARG A 179 -11.78 -4.80 -4.92
N GLY A 180 -12.44 -4.06 -5.81
CA GLY A 180 -13.87 -3.80 -5.73
C GLY A 180 -14.26 -2.64 -4.81
N GLU A 181 -13.30 -2.05 -4.11
CA GLU A 181 -13.48 -0.82 -3.34
C GLU A 181 -13.19 0.42 -4.18
N ALA A 182 -13.91 1.49 -3.92
CA ALA A 182 -13.69 2.81 -4.49
C ALA A 182 -13.86 3.88 -3.40
N VAL A 183 -12.85 4.73 -3.26
CA VAL A 183 -12.92 5.94 -2.43
C VAL A 183 -12.79 7.14 -3.35
N ALA A 184 -13.82 7.98 -3.38
CA ALA A 184 -13.80 9.21 -4.17
C ALA A 184 -12.84 10.23 -3.54
N GLY A 185 -12.03 10.88 -4.38
CA GLY A 185 -11.17 11.96 -3.92
C GLY A 185 -11.98 13.14 -3.38
N ARG A 186 -11.55 13.69 -2.24
CA ARG A 186 -12.20 14.85 -1.63
C ARG A 186 -11.20 15.75 -0.91
N PRO A 187 -11.46 17.04 -0.75
CA PRO A 187 -10.64 17.91 0.07
C PRO A 187 -10.60 17.40 1.52
N VAL A 188 -9.40 17.26 2.07
CA VAL A 188 -9.15 16.94 3.48
C VAL A 188 -8.13 17.92 4.04
N ALA A 189 -8.37 18.37 5.28
CA ALA A 189 -7.50 19.27 6.04
C ALA A 189 -7.19 18.64 7.41
N PRO A 190 -6.30 17.63 7.47
CA PRO A 190 -6.08 16.85 8.66
C PRO A 190 -5.57 17.69 9.82
N ARG A 191 -6.15 17.47 11.01
CA ARG A 191 -5.69 18.11 12.25
C ARG A 191 -4.50 17.34 12.81
N ARG A 192 -3.29 17.76 12.44
CA ARG A 192 -2.03 17.06 12.78
C ARG A 192 -1.64 17.18 14.26
N GLY A 193 -2.18 18.16 14.99
CA GLY A 193 -1.88 18.37 16.40
C GLY A 193 -0.37 18.49 16.66
N GLY A 194 0.19 17.66 17.56
CA GLY A 194 1.63 17.66 17.87
C GLY A 194 2.53 17.31 16.68
N LEU A 195 2.00 16.69 15.62
CA LEU A 195 2.75 16.35 14.41
C LEU A 195 2.83 17.49 13.38
N GLU A 196 2.17 18.64 13.60
CA GLU A 196 2.22 19.79 12.70
C GLU A 196 3.65 20.29 12.51
N ARG A 197 4.45 20.27 13.57
CA ARG A 197 5.85 20.74 13.57
C ARG A 197 6.85 19.62 13.23
N ALA A 198 6.40 18.38 13.07
CA ALA A 198 7.26 17.29 12.65
C ALA A 198 7.80 17.55 11.24
N ALA A 199 9.05 17.21 11.00
CA ALA A 199 9.66 17.37 9.68
C ALA A 199 8.88 16.58 8.62
N VAL A 200 8.70 17.19 7.45
CA VAL A 200 8.19 16.48 6.26
C VAL A 200 9.38 15.75 5.64
N LEU A 201 9.36 14.44 5.61
CA LEU A 201 10.43 13.65 4.98
C LEU A 201 10.51 13.99 3.49
N GLY A 202 11.73 14.29 3.03
CA GLY A 202 11.97 14.82 1.68
C GLY A 202 11.89 16.36 1.57
N GLY A 203 11.51 17.06 2.65
CA GLY A 203 11.57 18.52 2.73
C GLY A 203 12.98 19.06 2.99
N ILE A 204 13.12 20.40 2.94
CA ILE A 204 14.41 21.07 3.20
C ILE A 204 14.94 20.69 4.59
N GLY A 205 16.21 20.26 4.65
CA GLY A 205 16.87 19.85 5.89
C GLY A 205 16.70 18.38 6.29
N THR A 206 15.88 17.62 5.55
CA THR A 206 15.70 16.18 5.77
C THR A 206 16.26 15.32 4.64
N LEU A 207 17.06 15.91 3.75
CA LEU A 207 17.65 15.19 2.62
C LEU A 207 18.92 14.45 3.04
N SER A 208 19.18 13.34 2.35
CA SER A 208 20.40 12.55 2.51
C SER A 208 21.61 13.32 1.98
N THR A 209 22.76 13.14 2.65
CA THR A 209 24.06 13.63 2.16
C THR A 209 24.73 12.64 1.18
N ASP A 210 24.29 11.38 1.15
CA ASP A 210 24.87 10.36 0.26
C ASP A 210 24.22 10.38 -1.13
N TYR A 211 22.90 10.60 -1.18
CA TYR A 211 22.11 10.70 -2.40
C TYR A 211 21.03 11.77 -2.25
N GLY A 212 21.24 12.93 -2.87
CA GLY A 212 20.41 14.13 -2.71
C GLY A 212 18.89 13.94 -2.89
N PRO A 213 18.39 13.09 -3.81
CA PRO A 213 16.94 12.83 -3.93
C PRO A 213 16.33 12.07 -2.74
N ALA A 214 17.13 11.42 -1.88
CA ALA A 214 16.62 10.64 -0.76
C ALA A 214 16.34 11.51 0.48
N ALA A 215 15.19 11.27 1.12
CA ALA A 215 14.94 11.74 2.47
C ALA A 215 15.85 11.00 3.47
N TRP A 216 16.23 11.64 4.56
CA TRP A 216 16.97 10.99 5.63
C TRP A 216 16.03 10.65 6.79
N ALA A 217 15.86 9.36 7.08
CA ALA A 217 15.14 8.86 8.25
C ALA A 217 15.96 7.71 8.86
N PRO A 218 16.83 7.99 9.85
CA PRO A 218 17.80 7.04 10.35
C PRO A 218 17.13 5.81 10.98
N ALA A 219 17.66 4.63 10.67
CA ALA A 219 17.35 3.40 11.39
C ALA A 219 17.87 3.49 12.83
N SER A 220 17.31 2.66 13.73
CA SER A 220 17.88 2.49 15.06
C SER A 220 19.33 2.02 14.96
N THR A 221 20.19 2.57 15.82
CA THR A 221 21.60 2.16 15.91
C THR A 221 21.77 0.70 16.32
N SER A 222 20.71 0.04 16.80
CA SER A 222 20.66 -1.39 17.10
C SER A 222 20.47 -2.27 15.85
N ASN A 223 20.21 -1.68 14.67
CA ASN A 223 19.80 -2.39 13.46
C ASN A 223 20.84 -2.32 12.33
N TYR A 224 22.00 -1.72 12.57
CA TYR A 224 23.09 -1.65 11.61
C TYR A 224 24.45 -1.58 12.33
N THR A 225 25.53 -1.73 11.60
CA THR A 225 26.88 -1.63 12.15
C THR A 225 27.57 -0.37 11.61
N VAL A 226 28.08 0.47 12.52
CA VAL A 226 28.88 1.65 12.16
C VAL A 226 30.18 1.21 11.54
N ALA A 227 30.53 1.77 10.38
CA ALA A 227 31.73 1.41 9.62
C ALA A 227 32.31 2.63 8.86
N SER A 228 33.30 2.38 8.04
CA SER A 228 33.94 3.39 7.20
C SER A 228 34.19 2.85 5.79
N ARG A 229 33.13 2.34 5.15
CA ARG A 229 33.20 1.82 3.78
C ARG A 229 33.44 2.96 2.77
N PRO A 230 34.14 2.73 1.66
CA PRO A 230 34.72 1.46 1.23
C PRO A 230 36.08 1.12 1.87
N GLY A 231 36.62 1.95 2.76
CA GLY A 231 37.94 1.71 3.36
C GLY A 231 38.03 0.47 4.26
N SER A 232 36.97 0.20 5.05
CA SER A 232 36.92 -1.00 5.91
C SER A 232 36.47 -2.25 5.18
N HIS A 233 35.53 -2.13 4.25
CA HIS A 233 34.97 -3.21 3.43
C HIS A 233 34.61 -2.64 2.06
N PRO A 234 35.01 -3.28 0.94
CA PRO A 234 34.65 -2.81 -0.39
C PRO A 234 33.14 -2.91 -0.62
N VAL A 235 32.56 -1.93 -1.32
CA VAL A 235 31.18 -2.01 -1.80
C VAL A 235 31.20 -2.52 -3.24
N THR A 236 30.89 -3.78 -3.42
CA THR A 236 31.03 -4.50 -4.71
C THR A 236 29.70 -4.89 -5.33
N ARG A 237 28.59 -4.79 -4.59
CA ARG A 237 27.28 -5.28 -5.02
C ARG A 237 26.15 -4.35 -4.58
N ILE A 238 25.02 -4.49 -5.27
CA ILE A 238 23.74 -3.92 -4.90
C ILE A 238 22.74 -5.07 -4.78
N VAL A 239 22.04 -5.15 -3.66
CA VAL A 239 21.01 -6.18 -3.42
C VAL A 239 19.63 -5.52 -3.48
N ILE A 240 18.77 -6.05 -4.34
CA ILE A 240 17.42 -5.59 -4.57
C ILE A 240 16.46 -6.41 -3.71
N HIS A 241 15.69 -5.71 -2.89
CA HIS A 241 14.72 -6.27 -1.95
C HIS A 241 13.31 -5.79 -2.23
N MET A 242 12.35 -6.45 -1.58
CA MET A 242 10.95 -6.05 -1.49
C MET A 242 10.53 -6.08 -0.02
N THR A 243 9.97 -4.98 0.48
CA THR A 243 9.65 -4.79 1.90
C THR A 243 8.65 -5.79 2.46
N GLN A 244 7.93 -6.51 1.60
CA GLN A 244 6.76 -7.32 1.99
C GLN A 244 5.83 -6.52 2.91
N GLY A 245 5.58 -5.24 2.57
CA GLY A 245 4.81 -4.29 3.36
C GLY A 245 4.78 -2.90 2.76
N SER A 246 4.18 -1.94 3.48
CA SER A 246 4.11 -0.54 3.07
C SER A 246 5.45 0.19 3.25
N TYR A 247 5.65 1.24 2.44
CA TYR A 247 6.84 2.10 2.51
C TYR A 247 7.04 2.71 3.90
N ALA A 248 5.99 3.32 4.46
CA ALA A 248 6.06 3.93 5.77
C ALA A 248 6.25 2.89 6.89
N GLY A 249 5.63 1.71 6.73
CA GLY A 249 5.81 0.58 7.65
C GLY A 249 7.25 0.08 7.68
N ALA A 250 7.92 -0.05 6.52
CA ALA A 250 9.32 -0.45 6.44
C ALA A 250 10.25 0.57 7.10
N VAL A 251 10.06 1.87 6.82
CA VAL A 251 10.86 2.94 7.45
C VAL A 251 10.65 2.94 8.97
N SER A 252 9.40 2.79 9.44
CA SER A 252 9.09 2.67 10.87
C SER A 252 9.74 1.44 11.50
N TRP A 253 9.72 0.30 10.81
CA TRP A 253 10.32 -0.94 11.29
C TRP A 253 11.83 -0.82 11.49
N PHE A 254 12.54 -0.18 10.57
CA PHE A 254 13.98 0.06 10.72
C PHE A 254 14.34 0.96 11.90
N GLN A 255 13.42 1.82 12.34
CA GLN A 255 13.60 2.64 13.55
C GLN A 255 13.34 1.87 14.86
N ASN A 256 12.65 0.75 14.81
CA ASN A 256 12.39 -0.08 15.97
C ASN A 256 13.65 -0.86 16.38
N PRO A 257 14.22 -0.68 17.60
CA PRO A 257 15.44 -1.38 18.02
C PRO A 257 15.32 -2.91 17.98
N ALA A 258 14.09 -3.44 18.06
CA ALA A 258 13.85 -4.88 18.03
C ALA A 258 13.79 -5.48 16.63
N ALA A 259 13.86 -4.65 15.56
CA ALA A 259 13.79 -5.13 14.20
C ALA A 259 14.97 -6.03 13.81
N GLN A 260 16.17 -5.73 14.34
CA GLN A 260 17.42 -6.43 14.02
C GLN A 260 17.63 -6.55 12.51
N ALA A 261 17.10 -5.58 11.76
CA ALA A 261 17.17 -5.48 10.31
C ALA A 261 17.13 -4.01 9.89
N SER A 262 17.76 -3.70 8.76
CA SER A 262 17.71 -2.39 8.12
C SER A 262 18.12 -2.49 6.66
N ALA A 263 17.79 -1.49 5.86
CA ALA A 263 18.35 -1.31 4.52
C ALA A 263 18.94 0.09 4.37
N HIS A 264 19.77 0.29 3.35
CA HIS A 264 20.31 1.62 3.09
C HIS A 264 19.25 2.56 2.54
N TYR A 265 18.45 2.07 1.59
CA TYR A 265 17.43 2.84 0.90
C TYR A 265 16.10 2.07 0.80
N THR A 266 15.00 2.81 0.83
CA THR A 266 13.64 2.27 0.63
C THR A 266 12.90 3.15 -0.37
N PHE A 267 12.28 2.54 -1.39
CA PHE A 267 11.50 3.21 -2.43
C PHE A 267 10.01 3.03 -2.24
N ARG A 268 9.25 4.12 -2.42
CA ARG A 268 7.78 4.08 -2.47
C ARG A 268 7.32 3.68 -3.86
N SER A 269 6.33 2.78 -3.90
CA SER A 269 5.82 2.25 -5.17
C SER A 269 5.09 3.31 -6.00
N SER A 270 4.29 4.16 -5.38
CA SER A 270 3.37 5.05 -6.09
C SER A 270 4.05 6.12 -6.96
N ASP A 271 5.18 6.67 -6.51
CA ASP A 271 5.85 7.82 -7.13
C ASP A 271 7.37 7.72 -7.18
N GLY A 272 7.96 6.66 -6.63
CA GLY A 272 9.41 6.49 -6.56
C GLY A 272 10.10 7.35 -5.51
N ALA A 273 9.37 7.95 -4.56
CA ALA A 273 9.99 8.64 -3.44
C ALA A 273 10.93 7.69 -2.68
N VAL A 274 12.08 8.22 -2.24
CA VAL A 274 13.13 7.40 -1.63
C VAL A 274 13.55 7.93 -0.26
N THR A 275 13.67 7.02 0.69
CA THR A 275 14.22 7.29 2.02
C THR A 275 15.55 6.54 2.19
N GLN A 276 16.55 7.20 2.75
CA GLN A 276 17.77 6.55 3.25
C GLN A 276 17.66 6.36 4.76
N SER A 277 17.91 5.13 5.22
CA SER A 277 17.84 4.78 6.65
C SER A 277 19.21 4.43 7.25
N VAL A 278 20.17 3.99 6.46
CA VAL A 278 21.56 3.73 6.88
C VAL A 278 22.50 4.44 5.92
N ARG A 279 23.54 5.09 6.44
CA ARG A 279 24.58 5.74 5.61
C ARG A 279 25.30 4.70 4.78
N GLU A 280 25.69 5.05 3.55
CA GLU A 280 26.39 4.13 2.65
C GLU A 280 27.74 3.65 3.23
N LYS A 281 28.39 4.46 4.06
CA LYS A 281 29.61 4.11 4.77
C LYS A 281 29.40 3.04 5.87
N ASP A 282 28.20 2.89 6.37
CA ASP A 282 27.83 1.96 7.43
C ASP A 282 27.25 0.67 6.83
N ILE A 283 27.14 -0.39 7.63
CA ILE A 283 26.70 -1.72 7.19
C ILE A 283 25.25 -1.92 7.62
N ALA A 284 24.31 -1.85 6.68
CA ALA A 284 22.92 -2.24 6.92
C ALA A 284 22.78 -3.75 7.03
N TRP A 285 21.84 -4.22 7.85
CA TRP A 285 21.55 -5.64 8.05
C TRP A 285 20.36 -6.07 7.19
N HIS A 286 20.59 -6.29 5.90
CA HIS A 286 19.53 -6.54 4.92
C HIS A 286 19.57 -7.92 4.26
N ALA A 287 20.76 -8.55 4.19
CA ALA A 287 20.96 -9.71 3.33
C ALA A 287 20.88 -11.06 4.08
N GLY A 288 20.73 -11.08 5.42
CA GLY A 288 20.81 -12.31 6.21
C GLY A 288 22.17 -13.02 6.14
N ASN A 289 23.14 -12.41 5.49
CA ASN A 289 24.47 -12.92 5.26
C ASN A 289 25.50 -11.81 5.53
N TRP A 290 26.42 -12.04 6.47
CA TRP A 290 27.36 -11.01 6.91
C TRP A 290 28.26 -10.48 5.79
N THR A 291 28.84 -11.35 4.98
CA THR A 291 29.68 -10.95 3.84
C THR A 291 28.90 -10.05 2.87
N TYR A 292 27.66 -10.41 2.55
CA TYR A 292 26.81 -9.61 1.67
C TYR A 292 26.37 -8.29 2.33
N ASN A 293 26.10 -8.26 3.64
CA ASN A 293 25.86 -7.03 4.36
C ASN A 293 27.06 -6.06 4.29
N THR A 294 28.27 -6.57 4.48
CA THR A 294 29.49 -5.75 4.48
C THR A 294 29.88 -5.23 3.10
N GLU A 295 29.60 -5.98 2.03
CA GLU A 295 30.06 -5.72 0.67
C GLU A 295 29.00 -5.14 -0.26
N SER A 296 27.80 -4.85 0.23
CA SER A 296 26.72 -4.37 -0.63
C SER A 296 25.97 -3.17 -0.08
N ILE A 297 25.18 -2.56 -0.96
CA ILE A 297 24.11 -1.60 -0.63
C ILE A 297 22.77 -2.34 -0.82
N GLY A 298 21.97 -2.43 0.25
CA GLY A 298 20.61 -2.98 0.19
C GLY A 298 19.61 -1.90 -0.17
N ILE A 299 18.75 -2.20 -1.16
CA ILE A 299 17.70 -1.31 -1.66
C ILE A 299 16.36 -2.04 -1.55
N GLU A 300 15.50 -1.54 -0.68
CA GLU A 300 14.14 -2.01 -0.49
C GLU A 300 13.15 -1.32 -1.42
N HIS A 301 12.13 -2.05 -1.82
CA HIS A 301 11.03 -1.54 -2.64
C HIS A 301 9.71 -1.86 -1.97
N GLU A 302 8.85 -0.85 -1.86
CA GLU A 302 7.52 -1.01 -1.27
C GLU A 302 6.69 -2.05 -2.01
N GLY A 303 6.06 -2.95 -1.26
CA GLY A 303 5.04 -3.86 -1.75
C GLY A 303 5.30 -5.32 -1.43
N PHE A 304 4.58 -6.19 -2.13
CA PHE A 304 4.59 -7.63 -1.93
C PHE A 304 4.94 -8.34 -3.24
N VAL A 305 5.75 -9.38 -3.17
CA VAL A 305 6.29 -10.11 -4.33
C VAL A 305 5.24 -10.78 -5.20
N ASP A 306 4.09 -11.13 -4.63
CA ASP A 306 2.98 -11.84 -5.28
C ASP A 306 1.97 -10.91 -5.99
N ASN A 307 2.02 -9.59 -5.73
CA ASN A 307 1.08 -8.63 -6.29
C ASN A 307 1.76 -7.68 -7.30
N PRO A 308 1.55 -7.87 -8.62
CA PRO A 308 2.22 -7.09 -9.66
C PRO A 308 1.85 -5.60 -9.66
N ALA A 309 0.79 -5.18 -8.95
CA ALA A 309 0.38 -3.78 -8.88
C ALA A 309 1.41 -2.89 -8.16
N TRP A 310 2.30 -3.46 -7.34
CA TRP A 310 3.34 -2.72 -6.63
C TRP A 310 4.52 -2.32 -7.51
N PHE A 311 4.74 -3.00 -8.64
CA PHE A 311 5.93 -2.81 -9.51
C PHE A 311 5.69 -1.68 -10.52
N THR A 312 5.63 -0.44 -10.04
CA THR A 312 5.32 0.73 -10.87
C THR A 312 6.53 1.22 -11.66
N ASP A 313 6.24 1.94 -12.76
CA ASP A 313 7.28 2.58 -13.55
C ASP A 313 8.07 3.63 -12.75
N ALA A 314 7.37 4.42 -11.93
CA ALA A 314 7.99 5.44 -11.08
C ALA A 314 9.04 4.82 -10.13
N MET A 315 8.69 3.73 -9.45
CA MET A 315 9.61 3.02 -8.56
C MET A 315 10.81 2.44 -9.30
N TYR A 316 10.60 1.77 -10.44
CA TYR A 316 11.70 1.22 -11.25
C TYR A 316 12.69 2.30 -11.70
N ARG A 317 12.18 3.43 -12.23
CA ARG A 317 13.02 4.52 -12.74
C ARG A 317 13.81 5.20 -11.63
N ALA A 318 13.18 5.48 -10.50
CA ALA A 318 13.83 6.09 -9.35
C ALA A 318 14.91 5.16 -8.75
N SER A 319 14.59 3.88 -8.56
CA SER A 319 15.54 2.89 -8.06
C SER A 319 16.71 2.66 -9.03
N ALA A 320 16.46 2.56 -10.33
CA ALA A 320 17.52 2.43 -11.33
C ALA A 320 18.42 3.68 -11.39
N ALA A 321 17.89 4.88 -11.12
CA ALA A 321 18.70 6.10 -11.03
C ALA A 321 19.66 6.06 -9.84
N LEU A 322 19.19 5.63 -8.67
CA LEU A 322 20.07 5.39 -7.50
C LEU A 322 21.10 4.29 -7.80
N THR A 323 20.69 3.17 -8.38
CA THR A 323 21.58 2.06 -8.73
C THR A 323 22.68 2.50 -9.70
N ARG A 324 22.36 3.35 -10.70
CA ARG A 324 23.39 3.96 -11.57
C ARG A 324 24.36 4.84 -10.80
N ASN A 325 23.84 5.65 -9.88
CA ASN A 325 24.66 6.53 -9.03
C ASN A 325 25.63 5.70 -8.18
N LEU A 326 25.15 4.69 -7.47
CA LEU A 326 25.94 3.78 -6.66
C LEU A 326 26.98 3.00 -7.49
N ALA A 327 26.57 2.46 -8.65
CA ALA A 327 27.46 1.74 -9.55
C ALA A 327 28.61 2.64 -10.04
N THR A 328 28.32 3.91 -10.35
CA THR A 328 29.35 4.88 -10.72
C THR A 328 30.25 5.23 -9.53
N LYS A 329 29.65 5.51 -8.37
CA LYS A 329 30.38 5.92 -7.15
C LYS A 329 31.36 4.86 -6.66
N TYR A 330 30.97 3.58 -6.69
CA TYR A 330 31.75 2.47 -6.16
C TYR A 330 32.44 1.61 -7.22
N GLY A 331 32.31 1.93 -8.51
CA GLY A 331 32.90 1.14 -9.59
C GLY A 331 32.24 -0.24 -9.78
N ILE A 332 30.94 -0.39 -9.41
CA ILE A 332 30.21 -1.66 -9.50
C ILE A 332 29.80 -1.89 -10.95
N PRO A 333 30.13 -3.06 -11.56
CA PRO A 333 29.64 -3.40 -12.88
C PRO A 333 28.11 -3.42 -12.96
N ARG A 334 27.56 -2.85 -14.05
CA ARG A 334 26.11 -2.75 -14.25
C ARG A 334 25.54 -4.01 -14.90
N ASP A 335 25.70 -5.14 -14.22
CA ASP A 335 25.25 -6.46 -14.69
C ASP A 335 24.54 -7.25 -13.57
N ARG A 336 24.01 -8.41 -13.93
CA ARG A 336 23.27 -9.28 -13.00
C ARG A 336 24.15 -10.07 -12.03
N ALA A 337 25.46 -10.07 -12.19
CA ALA A 337 26.38 -10.67 -11.23
C ALA A 337 26.63 -9.75 -10.02
N HIS A 338 26.47 -8.44 -10.20
CA HIS A 338 26.74 -7.42 -9.18
C HIS A 338 25.48 -6.69 -8.68
N ILE A 339 24.42 -6.65 -9.50
CA ILE A 339 23.08 -6.13 -9.11
C ILE A 339 22.15 -7.32 -9.01
N ILE A 340 21.98 -7.82 -7.78
CA ILE A 340 21.40 -9.14 -7.52
C ILE A 340 20.07 -9.04 -6.76
N ALA A 341 19.28 -10.11 -6.80
CA ALA A 341 18.12 -10.30 -5.95
C ALA A 341 18.53 -10.79 -4.55
N HIS A 342 17.75 -10.49 -3.51
CA HIS A 342 17.97 -11.04 -2.18
C HIS A 342 18.00 -12.58 -2.21
N ARG A 343 17.07 -13.21 -2.94
CA ARG A 343 17.02 -14.68 -3.09
C ARG A 343 18.29 -15.30 -3.69
N GLU A 344 19.16 -14.50 -4.30
CA GLU A 344 20.43 -14.96 -4.90
C GLU A 344 21.61 -14.88 -3.92
N VAL A 345 21.38 -14.32 -2.72
CA VAL A 345 22.35 -14.30 -1.64
C VAL A 345 22.51 -15.72 -1.07
N PRO A 346 23.73 -16.24 -0.90
CA PRO A 346 23.94 -17.56 -0.32
C PRO A 346 23.32 -17.72 1.07
N GLY A 347 22.47 -18.73 1.23
CA GLY A 347 21.75 -19.00 2.47
C GLY A 347 20.49 -18.16 2.67
N ALA A 348 20.07 -17.36 1.68
CA ALA A 348 18.84 -16.58 1.77
C ALA A 348 17.62 -17.49 1.94
N THR A 349 16.74 -17.12 2.89
CA THR A 349 15.45 -17.77 3.11
C THR A 349 14.30 -16.98 2.49
N HIS A 350 14.60 -15.81 1.96
CA HIS A 350 13.67 -14.88 1.33
C HIS A 350 13.57 -15.10 -0.18
N THR A 351 12.44 -14.76 -0.79
CA THR A 351 12.15 -14.96 -2.22
C THR A 351 12.17 -13.66 -3.02
N ASP A 352 12.35 -12.53 -2.36
CA ASP A 352 12.30 -11.19 -2.95
C ASP A 352 13.48 -10.91 -3.90
N PRO A 353 13.27 -10.01 -4.87
CA PRO A 353 12.08 -9.23 -5.15
C PRO A 353 10.94 -10.00 -5.86
N GLY A 354 11.02 -11.32 -5.98
CA GLY A 354 10.00 -12.20 -6.50
C GLY A 354 9.92 -12.27 -8.04
N PRO A 355 8.96 -13.07 -8.56
CA PRO A 355 8.85 -13.31 -10.00
C PRO A 355 8.28 -12.12 -10.77
N ASN A 356 7.56 -11.20 -10.09
CA ASN A 356 6.99 -10.02 -10.74
C ASN A 356 8.02 -8.89 -10.96
N TRP A 357 9.22 -8.99 -10.41
CA TRP A 357 10.29 -8.03 -10.67
C TRP A 357 10.82 -8.18 -12.10
N ASN A 358 10.65 -7.15 -12.92
CA ASN A 358 11.09 -7.15 -14.30
C ASN A 358 12.58 -6.79 -14.43
N TRP A 359 13.45 -7.79 -14.36
CA TRP A 359 14.89 -7.61 -14.46
C TRP A 359 15.33 -7.03 -15.81
N THR A 360 14.69 -7.43 -16.92
CA THR A 360 15.00 -6.90 -18.25
C THR A 360 14.80 -5.39 -18.29
N TYR A 361 13.63 -4.94 -17.85
CA TYR A 361 13.31 -3.52 -17.78
C TYR A 361 14.24 -2.77 -16.82
N TYR A 362 14.44 -3.31 -15.60
CA TYR A 362 15.30 -2.68 -14.60
C TYR A 362 16.72 -2.50 -15.08
N MET A 363 17.34 -3.55 -15.63
CA MET A 363 18.74 -3.51 -16.12
C MET A 363 18.91 -2.58 -17.32
N GLN A 364 17.93 -2.44 -18.18
CA GLN A 364 17.96 -1.44 -19.25
C GLN A 364 17.96 -0.01 -18.70
N LEU A 365 17.08 0.26 -17.72
CA LEU A 365 17.09 1.54 -17.00
C LEU A 365 18.44 1.81 -16.32
N VAL A 366 19.02 0.82 -15.63
CA VAL A 366 20.33 0.90 -14.99
C VAL A 366 21.43 1.20 -16.01
N ASN A 367 21.34 0.65 -17.21
CA ASN A 367 22.30 0.89 -18.31
C ASN A 367 22.02 2.15 -19.13
N GLY A 368 21.07 2.98 -18.69
CA GLY A 368 20.85 4.30 -19.26
C GLY A 368 19.82 4.35 -20.40
N ILE A 369 19.12 3.23 -20.70
CA ILE A 369 18.00 3.23 -21.63
C ILE A 369 16.77 3.71 -20.87
N THR A 370 16.56 5.02 -20.84
CA THR A 370 15.56 5.68 -19.94
C THR A 370 14.49 6.46 -20.68
N GLY A 371 14.47 6.40 -22.00
CA GLY A 371 13.52 7.14 -22.82
C GLY A 371 12.07 6.76 -22.52
N ILE A 372 11.18 7.72 -22.69
CA ILE A 372 9.73 7.52 -22.72
C ILE A 372 9.29 7.92 -24.13
N GLY A 373 8.67 6.99 -24.83
CA GLY A 373 8.06 7.26 -26.11
C GLY A 373 6.67 7.86 -25.96
N SER A 374 6.08 8.27 -27.07
CA SER A 374 4.68 8.65 -27.16
C SER A 374 4.09 8.18 -28.50
N GLY A 375 2.78 8.08 -28.54
CA GLY A 375 2.07 7.81 -29.78
C GLY A 375 0.60 8.21 -29.68
N THR A 376 -0.02 8.41 -30.83
CA THR A 376 -1.44 8.76 -30.93
C THR A 376 -2.25 7.53 -31.32
N VAL A 377 -3.29 7.26 -30.57
CA VAL A 377 -4.21 6.14 -30.82
C VAL A 377 -5.04 6.43 -32.08
N ASN A 378 -5.18 5.44 -32.97
CA ASN A 378 -6.06 5.45 -34.10
C ASN A 378 -6.84 4.14 -34.18
N THR A 379 -8.14 4.23 -34.01
CA THR A 379 -9.08 3.11 -34.06
C THR A 379 -10.30 3.39 -34.94
N GLU A 380 -10.23 4.44 -35.75
CA GLU A 380 -11.33 4.83 -36.67
C GLU A 380 -12.66 5.05 -35.92
N ALA A 381 -12.63 5.82 -34.81
CA ALA A 381 -13.76 6.27 -34.01
C ALA A 381 -14.20 5.37 -32.83
N SER A 382 -13.55 4.22 -32.56
CA SER A 382 -13.79 3.42 -31.36
C SER A 382 -12.73 3.68 -30.28
N SER A 383 -12.93 3.16 -29.05
CA SER A 383 -11.86 3.18 -28.05
C SER A 383 -10.96 1.95 -28.20
N LEU A 384 -9.64 2.13 -28.07
CA LEU A 384 -8.66 1.06 -28.04
C LEU A 384 -8.69 0.32 -26.69
N ASN A 385 -8.81 -1.00 -26.71
CA ASN A 385 -8.75 -1.81 -25.49
C ASN A 385 -7.36 -1.75 -24.86
N VAL A 386 -7.33 -1.44 -23.55
CA VAL A 386 -6.14 -1.57 -22.69
C VAL A 386 -6.18 -2.95 -22.02
N ARG A 387 -5.11 -3.71 -22.15
CA ARG A 387 -5.01 -5.07 -21.61
C ARG A 387 -4.01 -5.16 -20.46
N SER A 388 -4.19 -6.15 -19.57
CA SER A 388 -3.31 -6.35 -18.41
C SER A 388 -1.91 -6.88 -18.77
N GLY A 389 -1.69 -7.28 -20.02
CA GLY A 389 -0.42 -7.80 -20.52
C GLY A 389 -0.32 -7.65 -22.04
N PRO A 390 0.86 -7.98 -22.63
CA PRO A 390 1.16 -7.79 -24.04
C PRO A 390 0.53 -8.89 -24.90
N GLY A 391 -0.78 -8.83 -25.13
CA GLY A 391 -1.46 -9.80 -26.00
C GLY A 391 -2.97 -9.72 -25.96
N ALA A 392 -3.60 -10.16 -27.05
CA ALA A 392 -5.06 -10.13 -27.19
C ALA A 392 -5.81 -11.08 -26.25
N SER A 393 -5.13 -12.10 -25.71
CA SER A 393 -5.69 -13.04 -24.72
C SER A 393 -5.70 -12.50 -23.27
N TYR A 394 -4.95 -11.43 -22.99
CA TYR A 394 -4.96 -10.81 -21.67
C TYR A 394 -6.28 -10.06 -21.41
N PRO A 395 -6.78 -10.06 -20.16
CA PRO A 395 -7.98 -9.32 -19.78
C PRO A 395 -7.95 -7.86 -20.19
N VAL A 396 -9.09 -7.33 -20.63
CA VAL A 396 -9.28 -5.90 -20.85
C VAL A 396 -9.45 -5.22 -19.49
N VAL A 397 -8.61 -4.23 -19.19
CA VAL A 397 -8.57 -3.50 -17.91
C VAL A 397 -8.84 -2.01 -18.06
N GLY A 398 -9.27 -1.59 -19.25
CA GLY A 398 -9.64 -0.22 -19.55
C GLY A 398 -9.67 0.03 -21.06
N SER A 399 -9.81 1.30 -21.42
CA SER A 399 -9.75 1.75 -22.83
C SER A 399 -9.06 3.10 -22.94
N VAL A 400 -8.57 3.42 -24.16
CA VAL A 400 -8.05 4.74 -24.56
C VAL A 400 -8.88 5.22 -25.72
N ALA A 401 -9.34 6.46 -25.68
CA ALA A 401 -10.13 7.05 -26.78
C ALA A 401 -9.30 7.17 -28.07
N ASP A 402 -9.98 7.09 -29.19
CA ASP A 402 -9.42 7.43 -30.50
C ASP A 402 -8.86 8.86 -30.50
N GLY A 403 -7.73 9.08 -31.16
CA GLY A 403 -7.02 10.36 -31.18
C GLY A 403 -6.25 10.73 -29.89
N ALA A 404 -6.38 9.97 -28.81
CA ALA A 404 -5.68 10.27 -27.57
C ALA A 404 -4.18 9.96 -27.69
N THR A 405 -3.34 10.82 -27.07
CA THR A 405 -1.90 10.57 -26.95
C THR A 405 -1.63 9.72 -25.71
N VAL A 406 -0.80 8.70 -25.88
CA VAL A 406 -0.32 7.83 -24.79
C VAL A 406 1.20 7.92 -24.63
N ALA A 407 1.68 7.86 -23.39
CA ALA A 407 3.10 7.67 -23.11
C ALA A 407 3.46 6.18 -23.24
N VAL A 408 4.63 5.87 -23.76
CA VAL A 408 5.15 4.50 -23.94
C VAL A 408 6.37 4.34 -23.04
N TYR A 409 6.19 3.66 -21.92
CA TYR A 409 7.26 3.47 -20.92
C TYR A 409 8.21 2.32 -21.24
N CYS A 410 7.69 1.27 -21.88
CA CYS A 410 8.48 0.19 -22.46
C CYS A 410 7.65 -0.56 -23.50
N GLN A 411 8.32 -1.35 -24.35
CA GLN A 411 7.68 -2.13 -25.40
C GLN A 411 8.00 -3.61 -25.25
N ALA A 412 6.98 -4.47 -25.38
CA ALA A 412 7.08 -5.92 -25.25
C ALA A 412 6.71 -6.62 -26.55
N VAL A 413 7.22 -7.83 -26.74
CA VAL A 413 6.70 -8.77 -27.76
C VAL A 413 5.48 -9.47 -27.16
N GLY A 414 4.41 -9.56 -27.95
CA GLY A 414 3.18 -10.25 -27.54
C GLY A 414 2.49 -10.94 -28.72
N SER A 415 1.17 -11.11 -28.62
CA SER A 415 0.40 -11.66 -29.75
C SER A 415 0.39 -10.69 -30.93
N THR A 416 0.47 -11.25 -32.14
CA THR A 416 0.35 -10.46 -33.39
C THR A 416 -1.04 -9.86 -33.53
N VAL A 417 -1.10 -8.59 -33.89
CA VAL A 417 -2.33 -7.82 -34.11
C VAL A 417 -2.20 -7.03 -35.38
N THR A 418 -3.28 -6.94 -36.15
CA THR A 418 -3.40 -6.09 -37.35
C THR A 418 -4.27 -4.89 -37.01
N GLY A 419 -3.83 -3.69 -37.40
CA GLY A 419 -4.53 -2.43 -37.19
C GLY A 419 -4.18 -1.41 -38.27
N PRO A 420 -4.59 -0.14 -38.08
CA PRO A 420 -4.33 0.94 -39.03
C PRO A 420 -2.85 1.14 -39.43
N TYR A 421 -1.95 0.82 -38.49
CA TYR A 421 -0.49 0.95 -38.71
C TYR A 421 0.21 -0.38 -39.05
N GLY A 422 -0.54 -1.34 -39.60
CA GLY A 422 -0.01 -2.61 -40.07
C GLY A 422 -0.16 -3.76 -39.08
N THR A 423 0.61 -4.82 -39.35
CA THR A 423 0.61 -6.05 -38.53
C THR A 423 1.88 -6.11 -37.68
N THR A 424 1.75 -6.17 -36.37
CA THR A 424 2.91 -6.20 -35.47
C THR A 424 2.63 -7.09 -34.24
N ALA A 425 3.70 -7.59 -33.65
CA ALA A 425 3.68 -8.26 -32.34
C ALA A 425 4.15 -7.31 -31.20
N VAL A 426 4.39 -6.03 -31.50
CA VAL A 426 4.82 -5.05 -30.51
C VAL A 426 3.62 -4.53 -29.73
N TRP A 427 3.79 -4.50 -28.40
CA TRP A 427 2.83 -3.97 -27.45
C TRP A 427 3.47 -2.85 -26.62
N ASN A 428 2.80 -1.72 -26.55
CA ASN A 428 3.22 -0.53 -25.81
C ASN A 428 2.68 -0.56 -24.39
N ARG A 429 3.55 -0.59 -23.38
CA ARG A 429 3.15 -0.40 -21.99
C ARG A 429 2.94 1.08 -21.71
N ILE A 430 1.69 1.46 -21.46
CA ILE A 430 1.27 2.84 -21.22
C ILE A 430 1.10 3.17 -19.73
N SER A 431 1.09 2.17 -18.86
CA SER A 431 1.11 2.27 -17.39
C SER A 431 1.42 0.89 -16.80
N THR A 432 1.52 0.78 -15.48
CA THR A 432 1.73 -0.49 -14.78
C THR A 432 0.63 -1.49 -15.14
N ASN A 433 1.03 -2.63 -15.73
CA ASN A 433 0.12 -3.69 -16.20
C ASN A 433 -0.99 -3.19 -17.16
N ARG A 434 -0.65 -2.19 -17.98
CA ARG A 434 -1.57 -1.62 -18.98
C ARG A 434 -0.85 -1.53 -20.32
N TYR A 435 -1.32 -2.32 -21.28
CA TYR A 435 -0.73 -2.48 -22.61
C TYR A 435 -1.74 -2.20 -23.71
N VAL A 436 -1.28 -1.58 -24.79
CA VAL A 436 -2.01 -1.41 -26.03
C VAL A 436 -1.17 -1.94 -27.19
N SER A 437 -1.81 -2.50 -28.24
CA SER A 437 -1.08 -2.95 -29.41
C SER A 437 -0.53 -1.76 -30.20
N ASP A 438 0.73 -1.85 -30.62
CA ASP A 438 1.39 -0.86 -31.46
C ASP A 438 0.72 -0.71 -32.85
N ALA A 439 0.01 -1.75 -33.31
CA ALA A 439 -0.78 -1.71 -34.55
C ALA A 439 -1.83 -0.59 -34.59
N PHE A 440 -2.21 -0.03 -33.43
CA PHE A 440 -3.19 1.04 -33.28
C PHE A 440 -2.61 2.33 -32.72
N VAL A 441 -1.28 2.45 -32.61
CA VAL A 441 -0.63 3.62 -32.02
C VAL A 441 0.41 4.18 -32.96
N LEU A 442 0.19 5.39 -33.46
CA LEU A 442 1.15 6.11 -34.31
C LEU A 442 2.32 6.59 -33.44
N THR A 443 3.36 5.79 -33.36
CA THR A 443 4.60 6.12 -32.66
C THR A 443 5.64 6.83 -33.50
N GLY A 444 5.46 6.82 -34.81
CA GLY A 444 6.43 7.33 -35.82
C GLY A 444 7.56 6.33 -36.14
N TYR A 445 7.47 5.09 -35.64
CA TYR A 445 8.44 4.04 -35.89
C TYR A 445 7.76 2.73 -36.23
N ASP A 446 8.29 2.04 -37.26
CA ASP A 446 7.89 0.67 -37.55
C ASP A 446 8.61 -0.28 -36.58
N GLY A 447 7.91 -0.70 -35.54
CA GLY A 447 8.44 -1.57 -34.51
C GLY A 447 8.85 -0.82 -33.24
N TYR A 448 10.10 -0.96 -32.82
CA TYR A 448 10.51 -0.43 -31.52
C TYR A 448 10.98 1.03 -31.59
N ILE A 449 10.47 1.84 -30.67
CA ILE A 449 10.90 3.24 -30.50
C ILE A 449 12.35 3.26 -29.96
N PRO A 450 13.28 4.01 -30.58
CA PRO A 450 14.64 4.16 -30.07
C PRO A 450 14.69 4.71 -28.65
N ASN A 451 15.63 4.21 -27.83
CA ASN A 451 15.81 4.57 -26.42
C ASN A 451 14.64 4.29 -25.48
N VAL A 452 13.54 3.73 -25.96
CA VAL A 452 12.47 3.20 -25.10
C VAL A 452 12.86 1.78 -24.67
N PRO A 453 12.83 1.48 -23.36
CA PRO A 453 13.20 0.14 -22.87
C PRO A 453 12.31 -0.97 -23.42
N ARG A 454 12.80 -2.20 -23.37
CA ARG A 454 11.98 -3.41 -23.55
C ARG A 454 11.41 -3.83 -22.19
N CYS A 455 10.14 -4.26 -22.18
CA CYS A 455 9.52 -4.72 -20.93
C CYS A 455 9.95 -6.15 -20.55
#